data_82bb8d5882d24e4ea5ff46d212da3fca
#
_entry.id   82bb8d5882d24e4ea5ff46d212da3fca
#
_cell.length_a   1.000
_cell.length_b   1.000
_cell.length_c   1.000
_cell.angle_alpha   90.00
_cell.angle_beta   90.00
_cell.angle_gamma   90.00
#
_symmetry.space_group_name_H-M   'P 1'
#
loop_
_entity.id
_entity.type
_entity.pdbx_description
1 polymer ?
#
loop_
_entity_poly.entity_id
_entity_poly.type
_entity_poly.pdbx_seq_one_letter_code
_entity_poly.pdbx_strand_id
1 'polypeptide(L)'
;MCIRDSHSTISLRQIDLLSRLFKQRKVKFLDAPITGGEEGAKKGSLSVMVGGTEPNFNKSKRIISSYSKSITHMGKLGSGQLTKFTNQILICGILYSISEAYLFSKKNNLDQKKIFNAIKNGAANSWQFTNRYPTLTKNKFNFGFSTELMTKDLKYVLQQAKKSKLNLNLTKSVFKKYKSLQNTIYKKYDTSSLVKSFNDR
;
A
#
# COMPACT_ATOMS: atom_id res chain seq x y z
N MET A 1 26.87 5.25 17.39
CA MET A 1 26.68 4.52 16.12
C MET A 1 25.44 5.05 15.43
N CYS A 2 25.59 5.53 14.19
CA CYS A 2 24.46 6.08 13.44
C CYS A 2 23.70 4.95 12.71
N ILE A 3 22.37 4.96 12.81
CA ILE A 3 21.46 4.10 12.06
C ILE A 3 20.54 5.01 11.25
N ARG A 4 20.31 4.69 9.97
CA ARG A 4 19.32 5.32 9.11
C ARG A 4 18.27 4.29 8.72
N ASP A 5 17.03 4.60 8.99
CA ASP A 5 15.86 3.87 8.53
C ASP A 5 15.16 4.64 7.40
N SER A 6 14.51 3.91 6.49
CA SER A 6 13.75 4.49 5.38
C SER A 6 12.33 3.93 5.39
N HIS A 7 11.35 4.80 5.59
CA HIS A 7 9.92 4.44 5.60
C HIS A 7 9.27 4.54 4.20
N SER A 8 9.98 5.12 3.23
CA SER A 8 9.46 5.24 1.86
C SER A 8 9.38 3.88 1.17
N THR A 9 8.33 3.66 0.39
CA THR A 9 8.28 2.55 -0.56
C THR A 9 9.15 2.87 -1.77
N ILE A 10 10.24 2.13 -1.91
CA ILE A 10 11.24 2.28 -2.97
C ILE A 10 11.59 0.91 -3.58
N SER A 11 12.26 0.92 -4.73
CA SER A 11 12.69 -0.32 -5.39
C SER A 11 13.85 -1.00 -4.66
N LEU A 12 14.01 -2.32 -4.82
CA LEU A 12 15.16 -3.04 -4.25
C LEU A 12 16.50 -2.52 -4.81
N ARG A 13 16.53 -2.04 -6.07
CA ARG A 13 17.72 -1.39 -6.64
C ARG A 13 18.12 -0.13 -5.85
N GLN A 14 17.12 0.66 -5.43
CA GLN A 14 17.38 1.84 -4.59
C GLN A 14 17.84 1.46 -3.18
N ILE A 15 17.30 0.37 -2.60
CA ILE A 15 17.80 -0.18 -1.33
C ILE A 15 19.28 -0.55 -1.44
N ASP A 16 19.67 -1.27 -2.49
CA ASP A 16 21.07 -1.66 -2.72
C ASP A 16 21.99 -0.43 -2.85
N LEU A 17 21.54 0.58 -3.61
CA LEU A 17 22.29 1.83 -3.79
C LEU A 17 22.49 2.56 -2.44
N LEU A 18 21.40 2.78 -1.71
CA LEU A 18 21.44 3.44 -0.41
C LEU A 18 22.29 2.69 0.60
N SER A 19 22.20 1.36 0.61
CA SER A 19 23.03 0.50 1.48
C SER A 19 24.53 0.72 1.25
N ARG A 20 24.95 0.78 -0.02
CA ARG A 20 26.35 1.05 -0.39
C ARG A 20 26.80 2.45 0.05
N LEU A 21 25.99 3.46 -0.22
CA LEU A 21 26.28 4.85 0.16
C LEU A 21 26.40 5.02 1.67
N PHE A 22 25.49 4.44 2.45
CA PHE A 22 25.54 4.51 3.92
C PHE A 22 26.71 3.70 4.50
N LYS A 23 27.03 2.54 3.91
CA LYS A 23 28.18 1.72 4.30
C LYS A 23 29.50 2.50 4.17
N GLN A 24 29.70 3.23 3.07
CA GLN A 24 30.87 4.09 2.87
C GLN A 24 31.03 5.16 3.96
N ARG A 25 29.91 5.62 4.51
CA ARG A 25 29.86 6.61 5.60
C ARG A 25 29.81 5.98 7.00
N LYS A 26 30.03 4.67 7.12
CA LYS A 26 29.93 3.90 8.38
C LYS A 26 28.57 4.03 9.08
N VAL A 27 27.51 4.36 8.34
CA VAL A 27 26.12 4.42 8.82
C VAL A 27 25.44 3.09 8.53
N LYS A 28 24.75 2.53 9.53
CA LYS A 28 23.91 1.34 9.36
C LYS A 28 22.60 1.73 8.70
N PHE A 29 22.05 0.86 7.85
CA PHE A 29 20.84 1.12 7.10
C PHE A 29 19.80 0.03 7.31
N LEU A 30 18.53 0.42 7.45
CA LEU A 30 17.36 -0.42 7.52
C LEU A 30 16.32 0.06 6.50
N ASP A 31 15.65 -0.84 5.82
CA ASP A 31 14.42 -0.52 5.12
C ASP A 31 13.24 -0.83 6.05
N ALA A 32 12.40 0.15 6.29
CA ALA A 32 11.34 0.09 7.29
C ALA A 32 10.00 0.66 6.75
N PRO A 33 9.52 0.19 5.59
CA PRO A 33 8.25 0.67 5.05
C PRO A 33 7.09 0.41 6.02
N ILE A 34 6.06 1.25 5.89
CA ILE A 34 4.94 1.33 6.82
C ILE A 34 3.60 0.99 6.15
N THR A 35 2.65 0.56 6.96
CA THR A 35 1.22 0.52 6.61
C THR A 35 0.38 1.04 7.77
N GLY A 36 -0.86 1.47 7.49
CA GLY A 36 -1.75 2.13 8.45
C GLY A 36 -2.30 3.46 7.95
N GLY A 37 -1.74 3.97 6.83
CA GLY A 37 -2.19 5.20 6.18
C GLY A 37 -2.01 6.46 7.03
N GLU A 38 -2.65 7.54 6.62
CA GLU A 38 -2.62 8.84 7.31
C GLU A 38 -3.16 8.75 8.74
N GLU A 39 -4.25 8.01 8.96
CA GLU A 39 -4.84 7.80 10.29
C GLU A 39 -3.91 7.06 11.24
N GLY A 40 -3.22 6.02 10.74
CA GLY A 40 -2.22 5.30 11.52
C GLY A 40 -1.03 6.19 11.91
N ALA A 41 -0.61 7.08 11.01
CA ALA A 41 0.46 8.03 11.29
C ALA A 41 0.05 9.06 12.35
N LYS A 42 -1.14 9.67 12.23
CA LYS A 42 -1.67 10.63 13.19
C LYS A 42 -1.84 10.04 14.60
N LYS A 43 -2.22 8.78 14.68
CA LYS A 43 -2.47 8.07 15.95
C LYS A 43 -1.24 7.37 16.53
N GLY A 44 -0.09 7.43 15.87
CA GLY A 44 1.09 6.66 16.26
C GLY A 44 0.87 5.14 16.24
N SER A 45 -0.01 4.65 15.37
CA SER A 45 -0.44 3.25 15.33
C SER A 45 -0.08 2.54 14.02
N LEU A 46 1.01 2.95 13.40
CA LEU A 46 1.54 2.32 12.18
C LEU A 46 1.98 0.88 12.42
N SER A 47 1.95 0.06 11.37
CA SER A 47 2.68 -1.20 11.33
C SER A 47 3.92 -1.02 10.48
N VAL A 48 5.08 -1.39 11.01
CA VAL A 48 6.40 -1.19 10.39
C VAL A 48 7.03 -2.55 10.07
N MET A 49 7.42 -2.72 8.81
CA MET A 49 8.04 -3.95 8.29
C MET A 49 9.53 -3.70 8.09
N VAL A 50 10.39 -4.19 8.99
CA VAL A 50 11.80 -3.82 9.02
C VAL A 50 12.67 -4.89 8.37
N GLY A 51 13.43 -4.51 7.34
CA GLY A 51 14.51 -5.30 6.74
C GLY A 51 15.88 -4.81 7.16
N GLY A 52 16.78 -5.73 7.48
CA GLY A 52 18.13 -5.44 7.90
C GLY A 52 18.69 -6.47 8.87
N THR A 53 19.86 -6.21 9.45
CA THR A 53 20.44 -7.12 10.44
C THR A 53 19.70 -7.03 11.77
N GLU A 54 19.56 -8.14 12.46
CA GLU A 54 18.88 -8.20 13.76
C GLU A 54 19.48 -7.26 14.82
N PRO A 55 20.80 -7.11 14.97
CA PRO A 55 21.36 -6.14 15.89
C PRO A 55 20.98 -4.69 15.57
N ASN A 56 20.87 -4.31 14.30
CA ASN A 56 20.44 -2.98 13.90
C ASN A 56 18.94 -2.78 14.16
N PHE A 57 18.11 -3.81 13.88
CA PHE A 57 16.69 -3.84 14.22
C PHE A 57 16.47 -3.60 15.72
N ASN A 58 17.13 -4.39 16.58
CA ASN A 58 16.99 -4.29 18.04
C ASN A 58 17.36 -2.89 18.57
N LYS A 59 18.40 -2.28 18.01
CA LYS A 59 18.81 -0.91 18.38
C LYS A 59 17.82 0.17 17.95
N SER A 60 17.14 0.00 16.82
CA SER A 60 16.17 0.98 16.32
C SER A 60 14.74 0.76 16.85
N LYS A 61 14.44 -0.42 17.38
CA LYS A 61 13.09 -0.82 17.82
C LYS A 61 12.47 0.18 18.79
N ARG A 62 13.22 0.68 19.77
CA ARG A 62 12.71 1.65 20.77
C ARG A 62 12.23 2.96 20.10
N ILE A 63 13.00 3.45 19.09
CA ILE A 63 12.62 4.68 18.37
C ILE A 63 11.39 4.43 17.50
N ILE A 64 11.38 3.32 16.76
CA ILE A 64 10.27 2.96 15.89
C ILE A 64 8.97 2.74 16.68
N SER A 65 9.06 2.21 17.92
CA SER A 65 7.91 1.99 18.82
C SER A 65 7.17 3.28 19.19
N SER A 66 7.83 4.46 19.12
CA SER A 66 7.19 5.72 19.52
C SER A 66 6.08 6.18 18.56
N TYR A 67 6.04 5.66 17.34
CA TYR A 67 5.04 6.01 16.31
C TYR A 67 4.37 4.79 15.66
N SER A 68 4.55 3.60 16.23
CA SER A 68 4.02 2.37 15.65
C SER A 68 3.40 1.46 16.72
N LYS A 69 2.31 0.79 16.34
CA LYS A 69 1.63 -0.24 17.15
C LYS A 69 2.27 -1.62 16.95
N SER A 70 2.83 -1.89 15.77
CA SER A 70 3.41 -3.17 15.41
C SER A 70 4.71 -2.98 14.65
N ILE A 71 5.73 -3.72 15.06
CA ILE A 71 7.06 -3.69 14.41
C ILE A 71 7.48 -5.13 14.19
N THR A 72 7.73 -5.49 12.94
CA THR A 72 8.12 -6.85 12.58
C THR A 72 9.46 -6.84 11.86
N HIS A 73 10.43 -7.63 12.36
CA HIS A 73 11.68 -7.90 11.65
C HIS A 73 11.41 -8.91 10.54
N MET A 74 11.57 -8.49 9.30
CA MET A 74 11.27 -9.29 8.11
C MET A 74 12.48 -10.05 7.56
N GLY A 75 13.63 -9.96 8.23
CA GLY A 75 14.88 -10.59 7.81
C GLY A 75 15.85 -9.61 7.17
N LYS A 76 16.63 -10.07 6.18
CA LYS A 76 17.70 -9.28 5.55
C LYS A 76 17.21 -7.97 4.93
N LEU A 77 18.14 -7.06 4.66
CA LEU A 77 17.86 -5.80 3.99
C LEU A 77 17.09 -6.01 2.67
N GLY A 78 16.05 -5.22 2.46
CA GLY A 78 15.09 -5.34 1.35
C GLY A 78 13.87 -6.20 1.67
N SER A 79 13.89 -7.01 2.74
CA SER A 79 12.73 -7.85 3.12
C SER A 79 11.52 -7.00 3.57
N GLY A 80 11.76 -5.84 4.20
CA GLY A 80 10.71 -4.88 4.51
C GLY A 80 10.00 -4.39 3.25
N GLN A 81 10.75 -3.99 2.22
CA GLN A 81 10.18 -3.56 0.94
C GLN A 81 9.40 -4.68 0.23
N LEU A 82 9.91 -5.91 0.23
CA LEU A 82 9.19 -7.06 -0.33
C LEU A 82 7.87 -7.30 0.38
N THR A 83 7.85 -7.19 1.72
CA THR A 83 6.63 -7.27 2.51
C THR A 83 5.66 -6.13 2.18
N LYS A 84 6.17 -4.91 1.99
CA LYS A 84 5.36 -3.80 1.54
C LYS A 84 4.78 -4.03 0.14
N PHE A 85 5.53 -4.62 -0.77
CA PHE A 85 5.02 -4.99 -2.10
C PHE A 85 3.86 -6.00 -2.00
N THR A 86 3.97 -7.00 -1.11
CA THR A 86 2.88 -7.94 -0.82
C THR A 86 1.63 -7.20 -0.29
N ASN A 87 1.82 -6.26 0.65
CA ASN A 87 0.73 -5.42 1.15
C ASN A 87 0.07 -4.61 0.01
N GLN A 88 0.82 -4.04 -0.92
CA GLN A 88 0.27 -3.25 -2.03
C GLN A 88 -0.48 -4.12 -3.05
N ILE A 89 -0.04 -5.37 -3.28
CA ILE A 89 -0.79 -6.35 -4.08
C ILE A 89 -2.16 -6.61 -3.47
N LEU A 90 -2.23 -6.87 -2.15
CA LEU A 90 -3.48 -7.11 -1.44
C LEU A 90 -4.40 -5.89 -1.50
N ILE A 91 -3.89 -4.70 -1.17
CA ILE A 91 -4.70 -3.46 -1.18
C ILE A 91 -5.27 -3.19 -2.57
N CYS A 92 -4.46 -3.27 -3.62
CA CYS A 92 -4.93 -2.96 -4.96
C CYS A 92 -5.95 -3.99 -5.46
N GLY A 93 -5.80 -5.27 -5.14
CA GLY A 93 -6.75 -6.32 -5.49
C GLY A 93 -8.08 -6.13 -4.77
N ILE A 94 -8.06 -5.84 -3.47
CA ILE A 94 -9.26 -5.56 -2.68
C ILE A 94 -10.01 -4.34 -3.23
N LEU A 95 -9.31 -3.24 -3.53
CA LEU A 95 -9.95 -2.02 -4.07
C LEU A 95 -10.51 -2.24 -5.48
N TYR A 96 -9.86 -3.09 -6.28
CA TYR A 96 -10.40 -3.48 -7.58
C TYR A 96 -11.73 -4.23 -7.42
N SER A 97 -11.76 -5.25 -6.56
CA SER A 97 -12.98 -6.03 -6.27
C SER A 97 -14.09 -5.16 -5.68
N ILE A 98 -13.77 -4.23 -4.79
CA ILE A 98 -14.73 -3.25 -4.24
C ILE A 98 -15.31 -2.37 -5.35
N SER A 99 -14.47 -1.94 -6.31
CA SER A 99 -14.92 -1.10 -7.43
C SER A 99 -15.90 -1.86 -8.34
N GLU A 100 -15.59 -3.12 -8.69
CA GLU A 100 -16.49 -3.97 -9.49
C GLU A 100 -17.78 -4.26 -8.75
N ALA A 101 -17.73 -4.64 -7.48
CA ALA A 101 -18.90 -4.92 -6.65
C ALA A 101 -19.83 -3.71 -6.54
N TYR A 102 -19.25 -2.50 -6.36
CA TYR A 102 -20.04 -1.26 -6.36
C TYR A 102 -20.72 -1.01 -7.70
N LEU A 103 -20.00 -1.12 -8.81
CA LEU A 103 -20.56 -0.89 -10.15
C LEU A 103 -21.64 -1.92 -10.48
N PHE A 104 -21.40 -3.21 -10.17
CA PHE A 104 -22.38 -4.27 -10.32
C PHE A 104 -23.66 -3.98 -9.54
N SER A 105 -23.53 -3.65 -8.26
CA SER A 105 -24.68 -3.38 -7.41
C SER A 105 -25.44 -2.12 -7.83
N LYS A 106 -24.73 -1.08 -8.25
CA LYS A 106 -25.32 0.16 -8.78
C LYS A 106 -26.12 -0.11 -10.06
N LYS A 107 -25.55 -0.89 -11.00
CA LYS A 107 -26.21 -1.24 -12.26
C LYS A 107 -27.47 -2.08 -12.05
N ASN A 108 -27.53 -2.86 -10.97
CA ASN A 108 -28.68 -3.64 -10.58
C ASN A 108 -29.63 -2.90 -9.60
N ASN A 109 -29.48 -1.58 -9.44
CA ASN A 109 -30.35 -0.72 -8.62
C ASN A 109 -30.43 -1.15 -7.13
N LEU A 110 -29.35 -1.77 -6.60
CA LEU A 110 -29.32 -2.18 -5.19
C LEU A 110 -28.98 -1.00 -4.28
N ASP A 111 -29.61 -0.96 -3.10
CA ASP A 111 -29.33 0.04 -2.06
C ASP A 111 -27.92 -0.16 -1.48
N GLN A 112 -27.07 0.81 -1.70
CA GLN A 112 -25.65 0.74 -1.30
C GLN A 112 -25.46 0.70 0.22
N LYS A 113 -26.35 1.32 1.00
CA LYS A 113 -26.32 1.30 2.45
C LYS A 113 -26.69 -0.09 3.00
N LYS A 114 -27.70 -0.72 2.39
CA LYS A 114 -28.11 -2.11 2.74
C LYS A 114 -26.99 -3.10 2.41
N ILE A 115 -26.35 -2.97 1.23
CA ILE A 115 -25.18 -3.79 0.85
C ILE A 115 -24.06 -3.67 1.88
N PHE A 116 -23.67 -2.44 2.22
CA PHE A 116 -22.64 -2.21 3.23
C PHE A 116 -22.97 -2.91 4.56
N ASN A 117 -24.21 -2.73 5.05
CA ASN A 117 -24.63 -3.34 6.32
C ASN A 117 -24.69 -4.87 6.27
N ALA A 118 -25.07 -5.46 5.15
CA ALA A 118 -25.10 -6.91 4.98
C ALA A 118 -23.70 -7.54 4.92
N ILE A 119 -22.72 -6.86 4.34
CA ILE A 119 -21.40 -7.44 4.05
C ILE A 119 -20.35 -7.12 5.13
N LYS A 120 -20.45 -5.95 5.80
CA LYS A 120 -19.43 -5.46 6.71
C LYS A 120 -19.03 -6.40 7.85
N ASN A 121 -19.86 -7.37 8.21
CA ASN A 121 -19.60 -8.35 9.27
C ASN A 121 -19.35 -9.76 8.71
N GLY A 122 -19.36 -9.95 7.39
CA GLY A 122 -19.17 -11.23 6.73
C GLY A 122 -17.75 -11.46 6.24
N ALA A 123 -17.51 -12.63 5.65
CA ALA A 123 -16.21 -13.07 5.15
C ALA A 123 -15.62 -12.19 4.03
N ALA A 124 -16.46 -11.48 3.27
CA ALA A 124 -16.04 -10.56 2.22
C ALA A 124 -15.61 -9.18 2.76
N ASN A 125 -15.68 -8.96 4.08
CA ASN A 125 -15.22 -7.70 4.66
C ASN A 125 -13.70 -7.57 4.62
N SER A 126 -13.27 -6.32 4.63
CA SER A 126 -11.87 -5.91 4.80
C SER A 126 -11.83 -4.50 5.40
N TRP A 127 -10.66 -4.09 5.90
CA TRP A 127 -10.48 -2.70 6.31
C TRP A 127 -10.81 -1.73 5.15
N GLN A 128 -10.44 -2.09 3.93
CA GLN A 128 -10.73 -1.29 2.74
C GLN A 128 -12.24 -1.21 2.47
N PHE A 129 -12.98 -2.33 2.58
CA PHE A 129 -14.42 -2.31 2.42
C PHE A 129 -15.07 -1.43 3.49
N THR A 130 -14.75 -1.64 4.76
CA THR A 130 -15.34 -0.86 5.87
C THR A 130 -15.09 0.64 5.74
N ASN A 131 -13.88 1.05 5.32
CA ASN A 131 -13.48 2.46 5.35
C ASN A 131 -13.55 3.16 3.98
N ARG A 132 -13.60 2.43 2.86
CA ARG A 132 -13.60 3.01 1.51
C ARG A 132 -14.91 2.84 0.76
N TYR A 133 -15.66 1.77 1.00
CA TYR A 133 -16.96 1.60 0.35
C TYR A 133 -17.93 2.75 0.68
N PRO A 134 -18.11 3.20 1.94
CA PRO A 134 -19.00 4.32 2.25
C PRO A 134 -18.57 5.66 1.64
N THR A 135 -17.28 5.91 1.48
CA THR A 135 -16.78 7.15 0.85
C THR A 135 -16.91 7.08 -0.67
N LEU A 136 -16.68 5.91 -1.25
CA LEU A 136 -16.82 5.62 -2.68
C LEU A 136 -18.29 5.83 -3.12
N THR A 137 -19.26 5.31 -2.37
CA THR A 137 -20.70 5.49 -2.68
C THR A 137 -21.14 6.96 -2.64
N LYS A 138 -20.44 7.79 -1.83
CA LYS A 138 -20.66 9.26 -1.74
C LYS A 138 -19.79 10.07 -2.70
N ASN A 139 -19.03 9.40 -3.57
CA ASN A 139 -18.09 10.03 -4.51
C ASN A 139 -17.03 10.93 -3.80
N LYS A 140 -16.59 10.57 -2.58
CA LYS A 140 -15.63 11.32 -1.78
C LYS A 140 -14.28 10.61 -1.81
N PHE A 141 -13.24 11.29 -2.33
CA PHE A 141 -11.90 10.72 -2.53
C PHE A 141 -10.75 11.65 -2.11
N ASN A 142 -11.04 12.86 -1.64
CA ASN A 142 -10.01 13.85 -1.28
C ASN A 142 -9.44 13.58 0.12
N PHE A 143 -8.76 12.45 0.28
CA PHE A 143 -8.09 12.01 1.52
C PHE A 143 -7.21 10.79 1.22
N GLY A 144 -6.48 10.30 2.23
CA GLY A 144 -5.84 9.00 2.26
C GLY A 144 -4.60 8.88 1.38
N PHE A 145 -4.46 7.74 0.69
CA PHE A 145 -3.28 7.39 -0.10
C PHE A 145 -3.53 7.57 -1.59
N SER A 146 -2.77 8.46 -2.24
CA SER A 146 -3.05 8.87 -3.61
C SER A 146 -2.84 7.77 -4.66
N THR A 147 -3.61 7.85 -5.77
CA THR A 147 -3.44 6.94 -6.92
C THR A 147 -2.06 7.07 -7.55
N GLU A 148 -1.42 8.25 -7.49
CA GLU A 148 -0.05 8.46 -7.96
C GLU A 148 0.95 7.60 -7.20
N LEU A 149 0.86 7.61 -5.88
CA LEU A 149 1.74 6.82 -5.01
C LEU A 149 1.48 5.31 -5.17
N MET A 150 0.21 4.90 -5.31
CA MET A 150 -0.12 3.51 -5.60
C MET A 150 0.42 3.07 -6.97
N THR A 151 0.32 3.92 -7.99
CA THR A 151 0.90 3.64 -9.33
C THR A 151 2.41 3.45 -9.24
N LYS A 152 3.11 4.30 -8.50
CA LYS A 152 4.54 4.15 -8.24
C LYS A 152 4.85 2.83 -7.54
N ASP A 153 4.11 2.49 -6.49
CA ASP A 153 4.34 1.27 -5.71
C ASP A 153 4.11 0.02 -6.57
N LEU A 154 3.00 -0.04 -7.32
CA LEU A 154 2.71 -1.17 -8.22
C LEU A 154 3.73 -1.30 -9.36
N LYS A 155 4.34 -0.20 -9.83
CA LYS A 155 5.46 -0.26 -10.76
C LYS A 155 6.64 -1.04 -10.16
N TYR A 156 6.99 -0.80 -8.90
CA TYR A 156 8.05 -1.54 -8.21
C TYR A 156 7.69 -3.01 -7.98
N VAL A 157 6.43 -3.27 -7.60
CA VAL A 157 5.90 -4.64 -7.49
C VAL A 157 6.09 -5.41 -8.80
N LEU A 158 5.65 -4.84 -9.93
CA LEU A 158 5.72 -5.49 -11.24
C LEU A 158 7.17 -5.66 -11.73
N GLN A 159 8.05 -4.71 -11.43
CA GLN A 159 9.49 -4.85 -11.70
C GLN A 159 10.09 -6.01 -10.93
N GLN A 160 9.73 -6.18 -9.66
CA GLN A 160 10.20 -7.28 -8.84
C GLN A 160 9.58 -8.63 -9.28
N ALA A 161 8.30 -8.67 -9.60
CA ALA A 161 7.63 -9.86 -10.12
C ALA A 161 8.32 -10.37 -11.40
N LYS A 162 8.69 -9.46 -12.33
CA LYS A 162 9.47 -9.82 -13.54
C LYS A 162 10.81 -10.48 -13.18
N LYS A 163 11.55 -9.94 -12.20
CA LYS A 163 12.82 -10.53 -11.73
C LYS A 163 12.63 -11.91 -11.13
N SER A 164 11.52 -12.12 -10.41
CA SER A 164 11.17 -13.40 -9.80
C SER A 164 10.43 -14.35 -10.75
N LYS A 165 10.32 -14.02 -12.05
CA LYS A 165 9.60 -14.79 -13.08
C LYS A 165 8.14 -15.08 -12.73
N LEU A 166 7.49 -14.18 -11.96
CA LEU A 166 6.09 -14.28 -11.58
C LEU A 166 5.19 -13.46 -12.52
N ASN A 167 4.03 -14.03 -12.87
CA ASN A 167 3.01 -13.35 -13.64
C ASN A 167 1.84 -12.93 -12.73
N LEU A 168 1.76 -11.65 -12.40
CA LEU A 168 0.73 -11.06 -11.53
C LEU A 168 -0.37 -10.42 -12.39
N ASN A 169 -1.26 -11.21 -12.97
CA ASN A 169 -2.28 -10.76 -13.94
C ASN A 169 -3.21 -9.70 -13.37
N LEU A 170 -3.78 -9.92 -12.17
CA LEU A 170 -4.65 -8.95 -11.51
C LEU A 170 -3.90 -7.64 -11.25
N THR A 171 -2.72 -7.70 -10.65
CA THR A 171 -1.90 -6.51 -10.35
C THR A 171 -1.55 -5.72 -11.61
N LYS A 172 -1.26 -6.38 -12.73
CA LYS A 172 -1.03 -5.73 -14.03
C LYS A 172 -2.27 -4.99 -14.52
N SER A 173 -3.45 -5.61 -14.42
CA SER A 173 -4.72 -5.00 -14.82
C SER A 173 -5.04 -3.77 -13.96
N VAL A 174 -4.89 -3.88 -12.65
CA VAL A 174 -5.11 -2.77 -11.72
C VAL A 174 -4.09 -1.63 -11.95
N PHE A 175 -2.83 -1.97 -12.18
CA PHE A 175 -1.80 -0.98 -12.53
C PHE A 175 -2.17 -0.16 -13.77
N LYS A 176 -2.66 -0.81 -14.83
CA LYS A 176 -3.12 -0.11 -16.07
C LYS A 176 -4.25 0.87 -15.75
N LYS A 177 -5.22 0.48 -14.92
CA LYS A 177 -6.32 1.34 -14.49
C LYS A 177 -5.84 2.53 -13.64
N TYR A 178 -4.96 2.33 -12.68
CA TYR A 178 -4.36 3.46 -11.95
C TYR A 178 -3.55 4.37 -12.87
N LYS A 179 -2.84 3.79 -13.86
CA LYS A 179 -2.06 4.57 -14.82
C LYS A 179 -2.96 5.48 -15.67
N SER A 180 -4.17 5.05 -16.07
CA SER A 180 -5.12 5.89 -16.81
C SER A 180 -5.61 7.11 -16.01
N LEU A 181 -5.58 7.05 -14.68
CA LEU A 181 -5.97 8.17 -13.82
C LEU A 181 -4.89 9.25 -13.65
N GLN A 182 -3.64 8.99 -14.11
CA GLN A 182 -2.52 9.90 -13.82
C GLN A 182 -2.60 11.25 -14.54
N ASN A 183 -3.36 11.34 -15.63
CA ASN A 183 -3.61 12.60 -16.37
C ASN A 183 -4.98 13.20 -16.05
N THR A 184 -5.58 12.82 -14.91
CA THR A 184 -6.87 13.31 -14.44
C THR A 184 -6.77 13.93 -13.05
N ILE A 185 -7.84 14.58 -12.58
CA ILE A 185 -7.92 15.11 -11.21
C ILE A 185 -7.74 14.00 -10.15
N TYR A 186 -8.03 12.74 -10.51
CA TYR A 186 -7.92 11.59 -9.59
C TYR A 186 -6.49 11.19 -9.26
N LYS A 187 -5.47 11.76 -9.92
CA LYS A 187 -4.06 11.53 -9.63
C LYS A 187 -3.72 11.73 -8.14
N LYS A 188 -4.27 12.78 -7.53
CA LYS A 188 -4.01 13.14 -6.12
C LYS A 188 -5.03 12.57 -5.14
N TYR A 189 -6.05 11.88 -5.63
CA TYR A 189 -7.13 11.35 -4.82
C TYR A 189 -6.82 9.95 -4.26
N ASP A 190 -7.55 9.57 -3.21
CA ASP A 190 -7.43 8.25 -2.57
C ASP A 190 -7.52 7.10 -3.57
N THR A 191 -6.81 6.03 -3.27
CA THR A 191 -6.76 4.82 -4.11
C THR A 191 -8.13 4.22 -4.41
N SER A 192 -9.16 4.47 -3.60
CA SER A 192 -10.54 4.05 -3.88
C SER A 192 -11.16 4.78 -5.07
N SER A 193 -10.57 5.89 -5.54
CA SER A 193 -10.97 6.53 -6.80
C SER A 193 -10.65 5.66 -8.03
N LEU A 194 -10.04 4.49 -7.86
CA LEU A 194 -9.86 3.47 -8.89
C LEU A 194 -11.16 3.19 -9.66
N VAL A 195 -12.31 3.23 -8.98
CA VAL A 195 -13.63 3.07 -9.60
C VAL A 195 -13.86 3.99 -10.80
N LYS A 196 -13.22 5.16 -10.83
CA LYS A 196 -13.32 6.13 -11.94
C LYS A 196 -12.54 5.72 -13.20
N SER A 197 -11.73 4.67 -13.12
CA SER A 197 -11.06 4.08 -14.27
C SER A 197 -11.89 3.00 -15.00
N PHE A 198 -13.05 2.64 -14.45
CA PHE A 198 -13.98 1.76 -15.11
C PHE A 198 -14.92 2.63 -15.96
N ASN A 199 -14.77 2.56 -17.28
CA ASN A 199 -15.64 3.30 -18.18
C ASN A 199 -17.06 2.76 -18.01
N ASP A 200 -18.01 3.63 -17.62
CA ASP A 200 -19.44 3.37 -17.85
C ASP A 200 -19.65 3.44 -19.38
N ARG A 201 -19.58 2.29 -20.07
CA ARG A 201 -20.12 2.14 -21.40
C ARG A 201 -21.59 1.75 -21.32
#